data_4d97806454acd677b6df8ce63e5b7b63
#
_entry.id   4d97806454acd677b6df8ce63e5b7b63
#
_cell.length_a   1.000
_cell.length_b   1.000
_cell.length_c   1.000
_cell.angle_alpha   90.00
_cell.angle_beta   90.00
_cell.angle_gamma   90.00
#
_symmetry.space_group_name_H-M   'P 1'
#
loop_
_entity.id
_entity.type
_entity.pdbx_description
1 polymer ?
#
loop_
_entity_poly.entity_id
_entity_poly.type
_entity_poly.pdbx_seq_one_letter_code
_entity_poly.pdbx_strand_id
1 'polypeptide(L)'
;MLINGRKPRIVCVADHFMTPAFYQECLKMFPDVELIGIPWFGSNTRNEIRKQVDKIEKEGAEAFDPPAELFEMIKDADLLMTHLCPVPRRLLEAAPNLKYILANRGGLENIDVKAAKDLGIPILNNPAHNGNAVAEMTIALMVMETRNLARAHEHLRRGVWQEFFPNVGQVYELRRKTIGLIGYGTIGRLVAEKLQPFNVRILANDINPAVFENDPDLEKWGVVPTDLDTLLKESDIVSLHVRNDKEQIIAQREFDLMKPTAYFINTARAYLVDYNSLIDTLKNHRIMGAAIEVFPTEPLPADSPFLTLDNVTLTNHRGGDTVNCYSDSPEYLLTALRAMLDEGKKPKFYID
;
A
#
# COMPACT_ATOMS: atom_id res chain seq x y z
N MET A 1 -8.75 -23.09 -16.17
CA MET A 1 -8.46 -21.90 -17.01
C MET A 1 -7.88 -22.36 -18.33
N LEU A 2 -8.44 -21.95 -19.47
CA LEU A 2 -7.93 -22.24 -20.82
C LEU A 2 -7.83 -20.94 -21.62
N ILE A 3 -6.76 -20.80 -22.40
CA ILE A 3 -6.62 -19.73 -23.37
C ILE A 3 -6.48 -20.40 -24.75
N ASN A 4 -7.34 -20.04 -25.69
CA ASN A 4 -7.40 -20.66 -27.02
C ASN A 4 -7.53 -22.20 -26.98
N GLY A 5 -8.27 -22.73 -25.98
CA GLY A 5 -8.51 -24.17 -25.83
C GLY A 5 -7.36 -25.00 -25.27
N ARG A 6 -6.24 -24.37 -24.85
CA ARG A 6 -5.08 -25.04 -24.25
C ARG A 6 -4.69 -24.42 -22.91
N LYS A 7 -3.86 -25.10 -22.13
CA LYS A 7 -3.25 -24.53 -20.93
C LYS A 7 -2.45 -23.29 -21.30
N PRO A 8 -2.65 -22.14 -20.61
CA PRO A 8 -1.86 -20.95 -20.86
C PRO A 8 -0.40 -21.16 -20.43
N ARG A 9 0.50 -20.61 -21.22
CA ARG A 9 1.95 -20.64 -20.98
C ARG A 9 2.37 -19.31 -20.36
N ILE A 10 3.06 -19.35 -19.22
CA ILE A 10 3.45 -18.18 -18.45
C ILE A 10 4.96 -18.02 -18.34
N VAL A 11 5.43 -16.78 -18.48
CA VAL A 11 6.76 -16.34 -18.04
C VAL A 11 6.57 -15.47 -16.82
N CYS A 12 7.31 -15.78 -15.74
CA CYS A 12 7.32 -15.01 -14.49
C CYS A 12 8.69 -14.37 -14.34
N VAL A 13 8.78 -13.03 -14.21
CA VAL A 13 10.08 -12.37 -14.02
C VAL A 13 10.33 -12.15 -12.54
N ALA A 14 11.38 -12.81 -12.03
CA ALA A 14 11.79 -12.69 -10.63
C ALA A 14 12.67 -11.46 -10.42
N ASP A 15 12.63 -10.93 -9.20
CA ASP A 15 13.51 -9.88 -8.70
C ASP A 15 13.81 -10.08 -7.21
N HIS A 16 14.50 -9.12 -6.59
CA HIS A 16 14.90 -9.20 -5.18
C HIS A 16 13.70 -9.40 -4.22
N PHE A 17 12.52 -8.89 -4.55
CA PHE A 17 11.31 -8.99 -3.73
C PHE A 17 10.45 -10.18 -4.14
N MET A 18 10.31 -10.39 -5.45
CA MET A 18 9.54 -11.48 -6.05
C MET A 18 10.47 -12.61 -6.47
N THR A 19 10.80 -13.48 -5.51
CA THR A 19 11.75 -14.58 -5.73
C THR A 19 11.17 -15.70 -6.61
N PRO A 20 12.02 -16.51 -7.29
CA PRO A 20 11.54 -17.65 -8.06
C PRO A 20 10.71 -18.63 -7.23
N ALA A 21 11.01 -18.76 -5.93
CA ALA A 21 10.29 -19.66 -5.03
C ALA A 21 8.81 -19.25 -4.86
N PHE A 22 8.49 -17.95 -4.80
CA PHE A 22 7.09 -17.50 -4.69
C PHE A 22 6.27 -17.88 -5.93
N TYR A 23 6.83 -17.71 -7.12
CA TYR A 23 6.17 -18.12 -8.36
C TYR A 23 6.00 -19.65 -8.44
N GLN A 24 7.04 -20.40 -8.10
CA GLN A 24 7.00 -21.87 -8.12
C GLN A 24 5.97 -22.41 -7.13
N GLU A 25 5.89 -21.84 -5.92
CA GLU A 25 4.90 -22.25 -4.92
C GLU A 25 3.47 -21.92 -5.37
N CYS A 26 3.25 -20.73 -5.87
CA CYS A 26 1.96 -20.34 -6.43
C CYS A 26 1.52 -21.28 -7.56
N LEU A 27 2.39 -21.57 -8.51
CA LEU A 27 2.05 -22.40 -9.68
C LEU A 27 1.72 -23.85 -9.34
N LYS A 28 2.09 -24.37 -8.16
CA LYS A 28 1.59 -25.67 -7.69
C LYS A 28 0.06 -25.67 -7.49
N MET A 29 -0.53 -24.53 -7.14
CA MET A 29 -1.98 -24.38 -7.00
C MET A 29 -2.70 -24.18 -8.33
N PHE A 30 -1.94 -23.95 -9.41
CA PHE A 30 -2.43 -23.73 -10.77
C PHE A 30 -1.84 -24.73 -11.76
N PRO A 31 -2.13 -26.07 -11.61
CA PRO A 31 -1.56 -27.13 -12.47
C PRO A 31 -2.05 -27.05 -13.94
N ASP A 32 -3.03 -26.20 -14.20
CA ASP A 32 -3.55 -25.87 -15.51
C ASP A 32 -2.84 -24.66 -16.17
N VAL A 33 -1.71 -24.20 -15.62
CA VAL A 33 -0.81 -23.19 -16.19
C VAL A 33 0.56 -23.83 -16.41
N GLU A 34 1.15 -23.62 -17.59
CA GLU A 34 2.48 -24.13 -17.95
C GLU A 34 3.54 -23.05 -17.78
N LEU A 35 4.51 -23.27 -16.91
CA LEU A 35 5.64 -22.36 -16.71
C LEU A 35 6.67 -22.53 -17.82
N ILE A 36 6.98 -21.45 -18.56
CA ILE A 36 8.06 -21.41 -19.54
C ILE A 36 9.42 -21.19 -18.84
N GLY A 37 9.47 -20.19 -17.96
CA GLY A 37 10.69 -19.85 -17.25
C GLY A 37 10.54 -18.71 -16.27
N ILE A 38 11.60 -18.49 -15.46
CA ILE A 38 11.67 -17.42 -14.45
C ILE A 38 12.99 -16.65 -14.61
N PRO A 39 13.11 -15.77 -15.62
CA PRO A 39 14.28 -14.91 -15.75
C PRO A 39 14.40 -13.94 -14.58
N TRP A 40 15.63 -13.54 -14.25
CA TRP A 40 15.92 -12.64 -13.16
C TRP A 40 16.12 -11.20 -13.67
N PHE A 41 15.49 -10.24 -12.97
CA PHE A 41 15.67 -8.82 -13.20
C PHE A 41 16.24 -8.11 -11.96
N GLY A 42 17.20 -7.20 -12.20
CA GLY A 42 17.70 -6.28 -11.20
C GLY A 42 18.83 -6.80 -10.33
N SER A 43 19.19 -6.00 -9.33
CA SER A 43 20.29 -6.33 -8.40
C SER A 43 19.86 -7.28 -7.29
N ASN A 44 20.79 -8.06 -6.79
CA ASN A 44 20.62 -8.92 -5.62
C ASN A 44 20.77 -8.18 -4.29
N THR A 45 21.16 -6.91 -4.31
CA THR A 45 21.32 -6.12 -3.09
C THR A 45 20.16 -5.13 -2.91
N ARG A 46 19.68 -5.03 -1.65
CA ARG A 46 18.53 -4.20 -1.30
C ARG A 46 18.73 -2.70 -1.61
N ASN A 47 19.93 -2.18 -1.42
CA ASN A 47 20.20 -0.78 -1.66
C ASN A 47 20.22 -0.42 -3.15
N GLU A 48 20.71 -1.34 -3.98
CA GLU A 48 20.73 -1.15 -5.42
C GLU A 48 19.35 -1.32 -6.04
N ILE A 49 18.58 -2.32 -5.60
CA ILE A 49 17.21 -2.50 -6.10
C ILE A 49 16.32 -1.29 -5.77
N ARG A 50 16.49 -0.64 -4.60
CA ARG A 50 15.78 0.61 -4.29
C ARG A 50 16.10 1.72 -5.29
N LYS A 51 17.37 1.91 -5.62
CA LYS A 51 17.76 2.89 -6.65
C LYS A 51 17.16 2.56 -8.02
N GLN A 52 17.04 1.25 -8.32
CA GLN A 52 16.38 0.82 -9.56
C GLN A 52 14.89 1.12 -9.53
N VAL A 53 14.20 0.88 -8.41
CA VAL A 53 12.77 1.25 -8.23
C VAL A 53 12.58 2.75 -8.43
N ASP A 54 13.37 3.58 -7.75
CA ASP A 54 13.29 5.05 -7.86
C ASP A 54 13.49 5.52 -9.31
N LYS A 55 14.39 4.87 -10.06
CA LYS A 55 14.62 5.18 -11.46
C LYS A 55 13.46 4.74 -12.34
N ILE A 56 12.92 3.55 -12.13
CA ILE A 56 11.74 3.05 -12.85
C ILE A 56 10.53 3.98 -12.62
N GLU A 57 10.31 4.42 -11.39
CA GLU A 57 9.21 5.34 -11.05
C GLU A 57 9.33 6.71 -11.73
N LYS A 58 10.55 7.14 -12.05
CA LYS A 58 10.82 8.42 -12.73
C LYS A 58 10.86 8.32 -14.24
N GLU A 59 11.48 7.27 -14.77
CA GLU A 59 11.80 7.13 -16.20
C GLU A 59 10.89 6.12 -16.91
N GLY A 60 10.10 5.34 -16.16
CA GLY A 60 9.12 4.42 -16.73
C GLY A 60 9.71 3.12 -17.28
N ALA A 61 8.99 2.53 -18.24
CA ALA A 61 9.30 1.23 -18.83
C ALA A 61 10.63 1.18 -19.61
N GLU A 62 11.22 2.31 -19.94
CA GLU A 62 12.50 2.41 -20.64
C GLU A 62 13.71 2.63 -19.69
N ALA A 63 13.49 2.65 -18.37
CA ALA A 63 14.52 2.91 -17.37
C ALA A 63 15.69 1.90 -17.40
N PHE A 64 15.39 0.64 -17.74
CA PHE A 64 16.36 -0.45 -17.87
C PHE A 64 15.94 -1.42 -18.96
N ASP A 65 16.92 -2.15 -19.48
CA ASP A 65 16.65 -3.27 -20.39
C ASP A 65 16.08 -4.48 -19.62
N PRO A 66 15.03 -5.14 -20.13
CA PRO A 66 14.62 -6.45 -19.64
C PRO A 66 15.74 -7.49 -19.83
N PRO A 67 15.74 -8.59 -19.05
CA PRO A 67 16.68 -9.69 -19.27
C PRO A 67 16.66 -10.18 -20.72
N ALA A 68 17.84 -10.39 -21.33
CA ALA A 68 17.93 -10.79 -22.73
C ALA A 68 17.16 -12.10 -23.04
N GLU A 69 17.21 -13.05 -22.11
CA GLU A 69 16.50 -14.33 -22.19
C GLU A 69 14.97 -14.18 -22.20
N LEU A 70 14.45 -13.08 -21.64
CA LEU A 70 13.01 -12.80 -21.63
C LEU A 70 12.48 -12.60 -23.07
N PHE A 71 13.27 -11.99 -23.96
CA PHE A 71 12.88 -11.80 -25.36
C PHE A 71 12.68 -13.12 -26.13
N GLU A 72 13.40 -14.17 -25.75
CA GLU A 72 13.19 -15.49 -26.34
C GLU A 72 11.99 -16.20 -25.72
N MET A 73 11.86 -16.15 -24.39
CA MET A 73 10.78 -16.83 -23.66
C MET A 73 9.41 -16.26 -23.98
N ILE A 74 9.31 -14.92 -24.16
CA ILE A 74 8.03 -14.23 -24.33
C ILE A 74 7.35 -14.56 -25.68
N LYS A 75 8.09 -15.01 -26.67
CA LYS A 75 7.55 -15.40 -27.99
C LYS A 75 6.49 -16.49 -27.90
N ASP A 76 6.66 -17.38 -26.92
CA ASP A 76 5.79 -18.52 -26.72
C ASP A 76 4.79 -18.34 -25.56
N ALA A 77 4.81 -17.19 -24.88
CA ALA A 77 4.01 -16.94 -23.69
C ALA A 77 2.62 -16.40 -24.03
N ASP A 78 1.60 -16.90 -23.33
CA ASP A 78 0.26 -16.30 -23.28
C ASP A 78 0.17 -15.26 -22.15
N LEU A 79 0.96 -15.44 -21.08
CA LEU A 79 0.94 -14.63 -19.87
C LEU A 79 2.36 -14.17 -19.53
N LEU A 80 2.49 -12.88 -19.21
CA LEU A 80 3.68 -12.31 -18.59
C LEU A 80 3.34 -11.86 -17.16
N MET A 81 4.02 -12.42 -16.16
CA MET A 81 3.89 -11.98 -14.78
C MET A 81 5.16 -11.27 -14.34
N THR A 82 5.02 -10.04 -13.85
CA THR A 82 6.17 -9.19 -13.46
C THR A 82 5.86 -8.37 -12.21
N HIS A 83 6.91 -7.95 -11.50
CA HIS A 83 6.82 -7.01 -10.38
C HIS A 83 7.56 -5.71 -10.71
N LEU A 84 8.88 -5.74 -10.85
CA LEU A 84 9.70 -4.56 -11.15
C LEU A 84 10.27 -4.56 -12.58
N CYS A 85 10.35 -5.71 -13.24
CA CYS A 85 10.98 -5.77 -14.56
C CYS A 85 10.27 -4.82 -15.53
N PRO A 86 11.02 -3.96 -16.24
CA PRO A 86 10.48 -3.13 -17.31
C PRO A 86 9.84 -3.95 -18.43
N VAL A 87 8.72 -3.45 -18.92
CA VAL A 87 7.98 -4.03 -20.04
C VAL A 87 7.81 -2.94 -21.13
N PRO A 88 8.89 -2.60 -21.86
CA PRO A 88 8.87 -1.60 -22.90
C PRO A 88 8.13 -2.12 -24.16
N ARG A 89 7.76 -1.20 -25.07
CA ARG A 89 7.11 -1.52 -26.34
C ARG A 89 7.83 -2.62 -27.12
N ARG A 90 9.16 -2.56 -27.22
CA ARG A 90 9.97 -3.55 -27.96
C ARG A 90 9.82 -4.98 -27.42
N LEU A 91 9.59 -5.16 -26.11
CA LEU A 91 9.33 -6.48 -25.52
C LEU A 91 7.92 -6.97 -25.88
N LEU A 92 6.93 -6.08 -25.86
CA LEU A 92 5.55 -6.41 -26.21
C LEU A 92 5.42 -6.76 -27.71
N GLU A 93 6.14 -6.06 -28.57
CA GLU A 93 6.20 -6.35 -30.02
C GLU A 93 6.89 -7.70 -30.33
N ALA A 94 7.79 -8.15 -29.44
CA ALA A 94 8.43 -9.46 -29.53
C ALA A 94 7.54 -10.62 -29.02
N ALA A 95 6.34 -10.31 -28.50
CA ALA A 95 5.44 -11.25 -27.82
C ALA A 95 4.13 -11.52 -28.61
N PRO A 96 4.18 -12.19 -29.78
CA PRO A 96 3.02 -12.31 -30.69
C PRO A 96 1.84 -13.11 -30.10
N ASN A 97 2.11 -13.93 -29.08
CA ASN A 97 1.11 -14.79 -28.45
C ASN A 97 0.56 -14.22 -27.14
N LEU A 98 1.15 -13.14 -26.60
CA LEU A 98 0.82 -12.59 -25.29
C LEU A 98 -0.63 -12.10 -25.24
N LYS A 99 -1.37 -12.57 -24.23
CA LYS A 99 -2.78 -12.23 -24.00
C LYS A 99 -3.02 -11.35 -22.78
N TYR A 100 -2.19 -11.50 -21.75
CA TYR A 100 -2.34 -10.73 -20.53
C TYR A 100 -0.98 -10.43 -19.89
N ILE A 101 -0.87 -9.25 -19.29
CA ILE A 101 0.21 -8.89 -18.38
C ILE A 101 -0.36 -8.91 -16.96
N LEU A 102 0.32 -9.60 -16.04
CA LEU A 102 -0.03 -9.73 -14.64
C LEU A 102 1.02 -8.98 -13.81
N ALA A 103 0.66 -7.78 -13.33
CA ALA A 103 1.56 -6.91 -12.58
C ALA A 103 1.41 -7.14 -11.07
N ASN A 104 2.41 -7.71 -10.41
CA ASN A 104 2.43 -8.03 -8.97
C ASN A 104 2.57 -6.77 -8.10
N ARG A 105 2.14 -5.62 -8.57
CA ARG A 105 2.17 -4.33 -7.86
C ARG A 105 1.02 -3.44 -8.30
N GLY A 106 0.77 -2.37 -7.50
CA GLY A 106 -0.29 -1.43 -7.82
C GLY A 106 0.10 -0.41 -8.90
N GLY A 107 1.36 0.06 -8.88
CA GLY A 107 1.89 0.97 -9.89
C GLY A 107 2.23 0.23 -11.19
N LEU A 108 2.16 0.93 -12.32
CA LEU A 108 2.44 0.39 -13.65
C LEU A 108 3.57 1.15 -14.36
N GLU A 109 4.36 1.88 -13.60
CA GLU A 109 5.45 2.73 -14.14
C GLU A 109 6.47 1.91 -14.95
N ASN A 110 6.67 0.65 -14.58
CA ASN A 110 7.55 -0.29 -15.29
C ASN A 110 6.95 -0.87 -16.58
N ILE A 111 5.69 -0.60 -16.90
CA ILE A 111 5.00 -1.14 -18.07
C ILE A 111 4.64 -0.01 -19.03
N ASP A 112 4.96 -0.15 -20.32
CA ASP A 112 4.42 0.74 -21.36
C ASP A 112 2.95 0.42 -21.58
N VAL A 113 2.09 1.01 -20.75
CA VAL A 113 0.63 0.83 -20.79
C VAL A 113 0.05 1.25 -22.14
N LYS A 114 0.62 2.30 -22.77
CA LYS A 114 0.18 2.75 -24.08
C LYS A 114 0.49 1.71 -25.15
N ALA A 115 1.68 1.13 -25.14
CA ALA A 115 2.05 0.06 -26.06
C ALA A 115 1.19 -1.19 -25.85
N ALA A 116 0.94 -1.59 -24.61
CA ALA A 116 0.06 -2.72 -24.28
C ALA A 116 -1.34 -2.51 -24.86
N LYS A 117 -1.91 -1.32 -24.69
CA LYS A 117 -3.21 -0.93 -25.26
C LYS A 117 -3.19 -0.94 -26.79
N ASP A 118 -2.19 -0.34 -27.43
CA ASP A 118 -2.04 -0.30 -28.89
C ASP A 118 -1.99 -1.72 -29.49
N LEU A 119 -1.42 -2.68 -28.75
CA LEU A 119 -1.27 -4.08 -29.15
C LEU A 119 -2.45 -4.98 -28.70
N GLY A 120 -3.42 -4.42 -27.97
CA GLY A 120 -4.58 -5.15 -27.47
C GLY A 120 -4.24 -6.16 -26.38
N ILE A 121 -3.21 -5.88 -25.56
CA ILE A 121 -2.76 -6.73 -24.44
C ILE A 121 -3.21 -6.10 -23.13
N PRO A 122 -4.29 -6.59 -22.49
CA PRO A 122 -4.77 -6.04 -21.24
C PRO A 122 -3.86 -6.38 -20.06
N ILE A 123 -3.92 -5.52 -19.03
CA ILE A 123 -3.12 -5.62 -17.83
C ILE A 123 -4.03 -5.86 -16.62
N LEU A 124 -3.70 -6.85 -15.81
CA LEU A 124 -4.22 -7.01 -14.46
C LEU A 124 -3.12 -6.59 -13.49
N ASN A 125 -3.38 -5.56 -12.68
CA ASN A 125 -2.44 -5.17 -11.62
C ASN A 125 -2.97 -5.54 -10.23
N ASN A 126 -2.13 -5.42 -9.19
CA ASN A 126 -2.53 -5.68 -7.81
C ASN A 126 -2.35 -4.42 -6.95
N PRO A 127 -3.32 -3.47 -7.00
CA PRO A 127 -3.20 -2.18 -6.31
C PRO A 127 -3.23 -2.32 -4.78
N ALA A 128 -3.62 -3.47 -4.26
CA ALA A 128 -3.75 -3.74 -2.84
C ALA A 128 -2.82 -4.85 -2.33
N HIS A 129 -1.76 -5.20 -3.08
CA HIS A 129 -0.85 -6.28 -2.72
C HIS A 129 -0.29 -6.16 -1.30
N ASN A 130 -0.08 -4.95 -0.80
CA ASN A 130 0.38 -4.66 0.55
C ASN A 130 -0.72 -4.10 1.48
N GLY A 131 -1.98 -4.09 1.05
CA GLY A 131 -3.08 -3.45 1.77
C GLY A 131 -3.29 -4.02 3.18
N ASN A 132 -3.25 -5.34 3.33
CA ASN A 132 -3.35 -6.00 4.63
C ASN A 132 -2.21 -5.59 5.57
N ALA A 133 -0.98 -5.60 5.07
CA ALA A 133 0.19 -5.20 5.86
C ALA A 133 0.09 -3.75 6.35
N VAL A 134 -0.28 -2.82 5.46
CA VAL A 134 -0.48 -1.41 5.83
C VAL A 134 -1.62 -1.24 6.83
N ALA A 135 -2.73 -1.96 6.67
CA ALA A 135 -3.85 -1.90 7.61
C ALA A 135 -3.46 -2.39 9.02
N GLU A 136 -2.71 -3.50 9.10
CA GLU A 136 -2.17 -4.02 10.36
C GLU A 136 -1.19 -3.05 11.00
N MET A 137 -0.26 -2.50 10.23
CA MET A 137 0.68 -1.48 10.70
C MET A 137 -0.04 -0.23 11.21
N THR A 138 -1.09 0.22 10.51
CA THR A 138 -1.90 1.36 10.94
C THR A 138 -2.51 1.14 12.32
N ILE A 139 -3.12 -0.03 12.57
CA ILE A 139 -3.71 -0.36 13.86
C ILE A 139 -2.63 -0.51 14.94
N ALA A 140 -1.50 -1.13 14.59
CA ALA A 140 -0.36 -1.22 15.51
C ALA A 140 0.15 0.17 15.91
N LEU A 141 0.24 1.12 14.97
CA LEU A 141 0.63 2.50 15.23
C LEU A 141 -0.42 3.25 16.08
N MET A 142 -1.72 3.02 15.90
CA MET A 142 -2.76 3.55 16.78
C MET A 142 -2.54 3.11 18.23
N VAL A 143 -2.30 1.82 18.45
CA VAL A 143 -2.03 1.28 19.80
C VAL A 143 -0.67 1.76 20.33
N MET A 144 0.36 1.74 19.48
CA MET A 144 1.72 2.14 19.87
C MET A 144 1.77 3.60 20.35
N GLU A 145 1.10 4.50 19.62
CA GLU A 145 1.09 5.92 19.96
C GLU A 145 0.25 6.20 21.22
N THR A 146 -0.98 5.69 21.28
CA THR A 146 -1.87 5.92 22.44
C THR A 146 -1.35 5.31 23.73
N ARG A 147 -0.56 4.22 23.67
CA ARG A 147 -0.04 3.48 24.83
C ARG A 147 1.45 3.72 25.09
N ASN A 148 2.10 4.67 24.38
CA ASN A 148 3.51 5.05 24.51
C ASN A 148 4.51 3.90 24.31
N LEU A 149 4.20 2.88 23.49
CA LEU A 149 5.04 1.68 23.40
C LEU A 149 6.45 2.00 22.88
N ALA A 150 6.55 2.83 21.84
CA ALA A 150 7.84 3.23 21.27
C ALA A 150 8.67 4.03 22.29
N ARG A 151 8.07 5.01 22.94
CA ARG A 151 8.72 5.84 23.98
C ARG A 151 9.17 5.02 25.17
N ALA A 152 8.31 4.15 25.69
CA ALA A 152 8.64 3.28 26.82
C ALA A 152 9.81 2.36 26.47
N HIS A 153 9.80 1.76 25.26
CA HIS A 153 10.89 0.92 24.79
C HIS A 153 12.21 1.69 24.68
N GLU A 154 12.18 2.90 24.10
CA GLU A 154 13.37 3.74 23.96
C GLU A 154 13.99 4.12 25.31
N HIS A 155 13.17 4.53 26.30
CA HIS A 155 13.63 4.87 27.63
C HIS A 155 14.25 3.65 28.34
N LEU A 156 13.58 2.50 28.30
CA LEU A 156 14.11 1.26 28.89
C LEU A 156 15.43 0.82 28.26
N ARG A 157 15.58 0.97 26.93
CA ARG A 157 16.85 0.69 26.24
C ARG A 157 18.01 1.58 26.72
N ARG A 158 17.70 2.77 27.22
CA ARG A 158 18.66 3.71 27.82
C ARG A 158 18.83 3.51 29.34
N GLY A 159 18.18 2.51 29.93
CA GLY A 159 18.20 2.23 31.36
C GLY A 159 17.33 3.16 32.22
N VAL A 160 16.39 3.88 31.57
CA VAL A 160 15.47 4.81 32.25
C VAL A 160 14.11 4.15 32.42
N TRP A 161 13.65 4.04 33.66
CA TRP A 161 12.27 3.63 34.01
C TRP A 161 11.36 4.85 33.99
N GLN A 162 10.75 5.16 32.83
CA GLN A 162 9.86 6.30 32.67
C GLN A 162 8.41 5.88 32.93
N GLU A 163 7.75 6.50 33.89
CA GLU A 163 6.36 6.20 34.28
C GLU A 163 5.35 7.15 33.62
N PHE A 164 5.74 8.40 33.40
CA PHE A 164 4.85 9.45 32.91
C PHE A 164 5.31 9.95 31.54
N PHE A 165 4.37 9.97 30.61
CA PHE A 165 4.53 10.49 29.24
C PHE A 165 3.58 11.68 29.03
N PRO A 166 3.72 12.47 27.94
CA PRO A 166 2.90 13.67 27.72
C PRO A 166 1.39 13.43 27.80
N ASN A 167 0.92 12.23 27.45
CA ASN A 167 -0.50 11.85 27.50
C ASN A 167 -0.95 11.26 28.85
N VAL A 168 -0.25 11.53 29.94
CA VAL A 168 -0.66 11.06 31.28
C VAL A 168 -2.11 11.47 31.58
N GLY A 169 -2.92 10.54 32.08
CA GLY A 169 -4.36 10.75 32.32
C GLY A 169 -5.25 10.63 31.07
N GLN A 170 -4.65 10.49 29.86
CA GLN A 170 -5.34 10.29 28.60
C GLN A 170 -4.94 8.98 27.91
N VAL A 171 -4.20 8.10 28.60
CA VAL A 171 -3.90 6.75 28.08
C VAL A 171 -5.17 5.90 28.18
N TYR A 172 -5.64 5.37 27.02
CA TYR A 172 -6.90 4.63 26.97
C TYR A 172 -6.79 3.38 26.08
N GLU A 173 -7.75 2.48 26.23
CA GLU A 173 -8.03 1.40 25.29
C GLU A 173 -8.74 1.96 24.07
N LEU A 174 -8.61 1.30 22.92
CA LEU A 174 -9.33 1.71 21.71
C LEU A 174 -10.85 1.55 21.85
N ARG A 175 -11.30 0.64 22.71
CA ARG A 175 -12.71 0.37 22.95
C ARG A 175 -13.51 1.65 23.21
N ARG A 176 -14.64 1.81 22.49
CA ARG A 176 -15.56 2.96 22.58
C ARG A 176 -14.95 4.29 22.10
N LYS A 177 -13.78 4.26 21.48
CA LYS A 177 -13.19 5.45 20.85
C LYS A 177 -13.76 5.62 19.45
N THR A 178 -13.71 6.86 18.98
CA THR A 178 -14.10 7.20 17.60
C THR A 178 -12.84 7.28 16.75
N ILE A 179 -12.80 6.47 15.69
CA ILE A 179 -11.71 6.43 14.71
C ILE A 179 -12.22 7.07 13.42
N GLY A 180 -11.56 8.14 12.98
CA GLY A 180 -11.84 8.81 11.71
C GLY A 180 -10.90 8.31 10.61
N LEU A 181 -11.47 7.77 9.54
CA LEU A 181 -10.74 7.28 8.36
C LEU A 181 -10.91 8.29 7.22
N ILE A 182 -9.85 8.98 6.85
CA ILE A 182 -9.83 9.88 5.68
C ILE A 182 -9.34 9.06 4.49
N GLY A 183 -10.23 8.77 3.56
CA GLY A 183 -10.09 7.80 2.48
C GLY A 183 -10.69 6.44 2.87
N TYR A 184 -11.74 6.03 2.15
CA TYR A 184 -12.43 4.75 2.35
C TYR A 184 -12.28 3.83 1.13
N GLY A 185 -11.07 3.84 0.54
CA GLY A 185 -10.63 2.91 -0.49
C GLY A 185 -10.25 1.54 0.10
N THR A 186 -9.44 0.77 -0.63
CA THR A 186 -9.04 -0.59 -0.22
C THR A 186 -8.43 -0.65 1.18
N ILE A 187 -7.47 0.24 1.51
CA ILE A 187 -6.80 0.23 2.82
C ILE A 187 -7.74 0.71 3.92
N GLY A 188 -8.49 1.80 3.70
CA GLY A 188 -9.46 2.29 4.69
C GLY A 188 -10.51 1.23 5.05
N ARG A 189 -11.00 0.45 4.08
CA ARG A 189 -11.91 -0.69 4.30
C ARG A 189 -11.26 -1.80 5.11
N LEU A 190 -10.02 -2.18 4.79
CA LEU A 190 -9.27 -3.20 5.55
C LEU A 190 -9.00 -2.77 7.00
N VAL A 191 -8.73 -1.49 7.22
CA VAL A 191 -8.60 -0.93 8.57
C VAL A 191 -9.93 -1.00 9.31
N ALA A 192 -11.04 -0.61 8.67
CA ALA A 192 -12.38 -0.69 9.26
C ALA A 192 -12.75 -2.13 9.64
N GLU A 193 -12.50 -3.09 8.75
CA GLU A 193 -12.69 -4.53 9.01
C GLU A 193 -11.89 -4.99 10.24
N LYS A 194 -10.59 -4.72 10.26
CA LYS A 194 -9.68 -5.18 11.32
C LYS A 194 -9.92 -4.47 12.66
N LEU A 195 -10.58 -3.31 12.67
CA LEU A 195 -10.97 -2.59 13.89
C LEU A 195 -12.21 -3.19 14.58
N GLN A 196 -12.96 -4.08 13.93
CA GLN A 196 -14.19 -4.65 14.50
C GLN A 196 -14.00 -5.27 15.89
N PRO A 197 -12.98 -6.11 16.15
CA PRO A 197 -12.75 -6.69 17.48
C PRO A 197 -12.47 -5.68 18.59
N PHE A 198 -12.06 -4.45 18.25
CA PHE A 198 -11.78 -3.40 19.24
C PHE A 198 -13.03 -2.66 19.71
N ASN A 199 -14.19 -2.90 19.10
CA ASN A 199 -15.44 -2.28 19.51
C ASN A 199 -15.38 -0.74 19.52
N VAL A 200 -14.88 -0.17 18.43
CA VAL A 200 -14.76 1.27 18.16
C VAL A 200 -15.95 1.80 17.36
N ARG A 201 -16.18 3.11 17.37
CA ARG A 201 -17.02 3.82 16.40
C ARG A 201 -16.17 4.26 15.24
N ILE A 202 -16.57 4.00 13.98
CA ILE A 202 -15.81 4.36 12.79
C ILE A 202 -16.56 5.44 12.02
N LEU A 203 -15.91 6.59 11.84
CA LEU A 203 -16.33 7.63 10.89
C LEU A 203 -15.44 7.53 9.65
N ALA A 204 -16.02 7.67 8.47
CA ALA A 204 -15.25 7.64 7.23
C ALA A 204 -15.62 8.80 6.31
N ASN A 205 -14.60 9.41 5.69
CA ASN A 205 -14.71 10.43 4.67
C ASN A 205 -14.03 9.99 3.40
N ASP A 206 -14.66 10.17 2.25
CA ASP A 206 -14.05 9.98 0.95
C ASP A 206 -14.62 11.00 -0.03
N ILE A 207 -13.77 11.51 -0.94
CA ILE A 207 -14.20 12.45 -1.99
C ILE A 207 -15.17 11.81 -2.99
N ASN A 208 -15.10 10.49 -3.15
CA ASN A 208 -16.00 9.72 -3.99
C ASN A 208 -17.06 9.00 -3.15
N PRO A 209 -18.30 9.52 -3.06
CA PRO A 209 -19.36 8.93 -2.24
C PRO A 209 -19.76 7.52 -2.71
N ALA A 210 -19.52 7.16 -3.97
CA ALA A 210 -19.84 5.84 -4.50
C ALA A 210 -19.08 4.69 -3.81
N VAL A 211 -17.98 4.98 -3.09
CA VAL A 211 -17.27 3.97 -2.30
C VAL A 211 -18.12 3.43 -1.15
N PHE A 212 -19.04 4.25 -0.63
CA PHE A 212 -19.96 3.87 0.44
C PHE A 212 -21.22 3.18 -0.08
N GLU A 213 -21.76 3.65 -1.21
CA GLU A 213 -23.01 3.14 -1.81
C GLU A 213 -22.88 1.67 -2.23
N ASN A 214 -21.71 1.24 -2.64
CA ASN A 214 -21.42 -0.09 -3.15
C ASN A 214 -20.65 -0.97 -2.15
N ASP A 215 -20.60 -0.59 -0.87
CA ASP A 215 -19.97 -1.41 0.16
C ASP A 215 -20.98 -2.29 0.89
N PRO A 216 -21.00 -3.63 0.62
CA PRO A 216 -21.93 -4.55 1.28
C PRO A 216 -21.63 -4.74 2.77
N ASP A 217 -20.43 -4.38 3.22
CA ASP A 217 -19.98 -4.55 4.61
C ASP A 217 -20.05 -3.26 5.44
N LEU A 218 -20.49 -2.14 4.85
CA LEU A 218 -20.53 -0.83 5.51
C LEU A 218 -21.31 -0.88 6.85
N GLU A 219 -22.53 -1.43 6.80
CA GLU A 219 -23.39 -1.58 7.96
C GLU A 219 -22.83 -2.60 8.95
N LYS A 220 -22.36 -3.75 8.46
CA LYS A 220 -21.76 -4.81 9.26
C LYS A 220 -20.55 -4.33 10.06
N TRP A 221 -19.76 -3.43 9.49
CA TRP A 221 -18.60 -2.85 10.16
C TRP A 221 -18.91 -1.57 10.92
N GLY A 222 -20.18 -1.14 10.93
CA GLY A 222 -20.62 0.05 11.66
C GLY A 222 -19.93 1.34 11.22
N VAL A 223 -19.58 1.42 9.94
CA VAL A 223 -18.92 2.60 9.36
C VAL A 223 -19.96 3.65 9.05
N VAL A 224 -19.75 4.87 9.55
CA VAL A 224 -20.62 6.01 9.35
C VAL A 224 -19.95 7.00 8.38
N PRO A 225 -20.42 7.10 7.13
CA PRO A 225 -19.98 8.14 6.20
C PRO A 225 -20.27 9.53 6.75
N THR A 226 -19.30 10.45 6.66
CA THR A 226 -19.47 11.83 7.15
C THR A 226 -18.60 12.81 6.36
N ASP A 227 -18.84 14.11 6.53
CA ASP A 227 -17.97 15.16 6.02
C ASP A 227 -16.66 15.23 6.82
N LEU A 228 -15.63 15.85 6.21
CA LEU A 228 -14.31 15.92 6.80
C LEU A 228 -14.29 16.70 8.12
N ASP A 229 -14.99 17.82 8.19
CA ASP A 229 -15.01 18.66 9.40
C ASP A 229 -15.63 17.93 10.60
N THR A 230 -16.72 17.21 10.39
CA THR A 230 -17.36 16.39 11.42
C THR A 230 -16.43 15.24 11.85
N LEU A 231 -15.79 14.56 10.89
CA LEU A 231 -14.83 13.52 11.19
C LEU A 231 -13.71 14.04 12.10
N LEU A 232 -13.10 15.17 11.75
CA LEU A 232 -11.99 15.75 12.51
C LEU A 232 -12.41 16.13 13.94
N LYS A 233 -13.60 16.75 14.09
CA LYS A 233 -14.13 17.19 15.40
C LYS A 233 -14.52 16.04 16.33
N GLU A 234 -15.01 14.95 15.78
CA GLU A 234 -15.56 13.84 16.58
C GLU A 234 -14.56 12.71 16.84
N SER A 235 -13.48 12.62 16.08
CA SER A 235 -12.53 11.52 16.18
C SER A 235 -11.57 11.67 17.37
N ASP A 236 -11.27 10.55 18.03
CA ASP A 236 -10.20 10.41 19.00
C ASP A 236 -8.88 10.01 18.33
N ILE A 237 -8.95 9.34 17.17
CA ILE A 237 -7.82 9.03 16.30
C ILE A 237 -8.25 9.33 14.86
N VAL A 238 -7.45 10.09 14.13
CA VAL A 238 -7.62 10.39 12.71
C VAL A 238 -6.53 9.67 11.91
N SER A 239 -6.90 8.91 10.89
CA SER A 239 -5.97 8.13 10.08
C SER A 239 -6.18 8.37 8.59
N LEU A 240 -5.07 8.62 7.86
CA LEU A 240 -5.07 8.88 6.42
C LEU A 240 -4.90 7.58 5.60
N HIS A 241 -5.78 7.40 4.61
CA HIS A 241 -5.77 6.28 3.66
C HIS A 241 -6.05 6.71 2.22
N VAL A 242 -5.71 7.95 1.90
CA VAL A 242 -5.92 8.55 0.58
C VAL A 242 -4.73 8.31 -0.34
N ARG A 243 -5.02 8.08 -1.61
CA ARG A 243 -4.08 8.20 -2.73
C ARG A 243 -4.73 9.12 -3.76
N ASN A 244 -4.15 10.28 -4.00
CA ASN A 244 -4.64 11.27 -4.96
C ASN A 244 -3.50 11.80 -5.84
N ASP A 245 -3.77 12.78 -6.70
CA ASP A 245 -2.82 13.40 -7.62
C ASP A 245 -1.90 14.45 -6.94
N LYS A 246 -1.42 14.15 -5.73
CA LYS A 246 -0.52 14.98 -4.91
C LYS A 246 -1.16 16.26 -4.34
N GLU A 247 -2.46 16.25 -4.12
CA GLU A 247 -3.14 17.34 -3.42
C GLU A 247 -3.00 17.18 -1.90
N GLN A 248 -2.63 18.27 -1.22
CA GLN A 248 -2.59 18.35 0.23
C GLN A 248 -4.02 18.39 0.79
N ILE A 249 -4.28 17.57 1.81
CA ILE A 249 -5.63 17.47 2.43
C ILE A 249 -5.61 18.02 3.85
N ILE A 250 -4.51 17.84 4.58
CA ILE A 250 -4.38 18.21 5.99
C ILE A 250 -3.37 19.33 6.13
N ALA A 251 -3.84 20.47 6.63
CA ALA A 251 -3.04 21.63 6.96
C ALA A 251 -3.43 22.17 8.36
N GLN A 252 -3.02 23.37 8.71
CA GLN A 252 -3.28 23.97 10.01
C GLN A 252 -4.77 23.99 10.37
N ARG A 253 -5.64 24.34 9.41
CA ARG A 253 -7.11 24.38 9.63
C ARG A 253 -7.65 23.02 10.08
N GLU A 254 -7.20 21.94 9.46
CA GLU A 254 -7.66 20.59 9.76
C GLU A 254 -7.14 20.13 11.13
N PHE A 255 -5.89 20.47 11.48
CA PHE A 255 -5.38 20.22 12.83
C PHE A 255 -6.13 21.03 13.90
N ASP A 256 -6.51 22.27 13.63
CA ASP A 256 -7.25 23.11 14.58
C ASP A 256 -8.69 22.61 14.82
N LEU A 257 -9.25 21.80 13.91
CA LEU A 257 -10.54 21.13 14.09
C LEU A 257 -10.47 19.87 14.94
N MET A 258 -9.29 19.27 15.11
CA MET A 258 -9.13 18.05 15.89
C MET A 258 -9.26 18.32 17.39
N LYS A 259 -9.69 17.31 18.13
CA LYS A 259 -9.70 17.39 19.60
C LYS A 259 -8.27 17.56 20.14
N PRO A 260 -8.05 18.34 21.19
CA PRO A 260 -6.73 18.40 21.85
C PRO A 260 -6.24 17.05 22.39
N THR A 261 -7.15 16.09 22.58
CA THR A 261 -6.85 14.71 23.00
C THR A 261 -6.73 13.73 21.84
N ALA A 262 -6.85 14.19 20.59
CA ALA A 262 -6.81 13.33 19.41
C ALA A 262 -5.38 12.98 19.01
N TYR A 263 -5.26 11.85 18.32
CA TYR A 263 -4.03 11.38 17.69
C TYR A 263 -4.18 11.38 16.16
N PHE A 264 -3.07 11.66 15.47
CA PHE A 264 -3.01 11.68 14.02
C PHE A 264 -2.09 10.57 13.48
N ILE A 265 -2.57 9.76 12.54
CA ILE A 265 -1.85 8.64 11.97
C ILE A 265 -1.68 8.85 10.45
N ASN A 266 -0.44 8.82 9.96
CA ASN A 266 -0.18 8.88 8.52
C ASN A 266 0.69 7.70 8.06
N THR A 267 0.05 6.70 7.49
CA THR A 267 0.65 5.57 6.78
C THR A 267 0.40 5.64 5.27
N ALA A 268 -0.12 6.77 4.78
CA ALA A 268 -0.46 6.97 3.38
C ALA A 268 0.68 7.63 2.58
N ARG A 269 0.70 8.96 2.50
CA ARG A 269 1.73 9.71 1.77
C ARG A 269 2.03 11.04 2.46
N ALA A 270 3.30 11.46 2.36
CA ALA A 270 3.74 12.70 2.99
C ALA A 270 3.10 13.95 2.38
N TYR A 271 2.94 14.01 1.06
CA TYR A 271 2.38 15.17 0.37
C TYR A 271 0.92 15.50 0.73
N LEU A 272 0.21 14.59 1.39
CA LEU A 272 -1.16 14.81 1.84
C LEU A 272 -1.25 15.77 3.04
N VAL A 273 -0.12 16.05 3.70
CA VAL A 273 -0.04 16.79 4.96
C VAL A 273 0.93 17.95 4.84
N ASP A 274 0.55 19.10 5.34
CA ASP A 274 1.50 20.19 5.62
C ASP A 274 2.33 19.82 6.86
N TYR A 275 3.55 19.37 6.63
CA TYR A 275 4.44 18.92 7.71
C TYR A 275 4.93 20.07 8.59
N ASN A 276 4.96 21.31 8.12
CA ASN A 276 5.26 22.46 8.98
C ASN A 276 4.13 22.68 9.99
N SER A 277 2.87 22.65 9.55
CA SER A 277 1.70 22.72 10.42
C SER A 277 1.63 21.53 11.38
N LEU A 278 1.97 20.31 10.94
CA LEU A 278 2.00 19.14 11.82
C LEU A 278 3.05 19.29 12.93
N ILE A 279 4.28 19.68 12.59
CA ILE A 279 5.37 19.91 13.56
C ILE A 279 4.99 21.00 14.56
N ASP A 280 4.44 22.13 14.08
CA ASP A 280 3.97 23.20 14.95
C ASP A 280 2.83 22.74 15.88
N THR A 281 1.89 21.97 15.35
CA THR A 281 0.78 21.39 16.12
C THR A 281 1.26 20.44 17.21
N LEU A 282 2.21 19.56 16.91
CA LEU A 282 2.79 18.63 17.88
C LEU A 282 3.66 19.34 18.93
N LYS A 283 4.51 20.27 18.49
CA LYS A 283 5.40 21.06 19.37
C LYS A 283 4.61 21.88 20.40
N ASN A 284 3.45 22.37 20.01
CA ASN A 284 2.56 23.14 20.88
C ASN A 284 1.49 22.30 21.56
N HIS A 285 1.56 20.98 21.47
CA HIS A 285 0.58 20.03 22.03
C HIS A 285 -0.88 20.39 21.73
N ARG A 286 -1.17 20.87 20.51
CA ARG A 286 -2.54 21.18 20.08
C ARG A 286 -3.36 19.93 19.78
N ILE A 287 -2.67 18.82 19.47
CA ILE A 287 -3.22 17.46 19.52
C ILE A 287 -2.36 16.64 20.47
N MET A 288 -2.83 15.48 20.88
CA MET A 288 -2.14 14.65 21.87
C MET A 288 -0.85 14.04 21.32
N GLY A 289 -0.85 13.62 20.07
CA GLY A 289 0.33 13.03 19.45
C GLY A 289 0.07 12.55 18.02
N ALA A 290 1.10 11.99 17.39
CA ALA A 290 0.99 11.43 16.04
C ALA A 290 1.86 10.18 15.85
N ALA A 291 1.47 9.31 14.89
CA ALA A 291 2.35 8.27 14.37
C ALA A 291 2.54 8.47 12.87
N ILE A 292 3.79 8.61 12.47
CA ILE A 292 4.19 9.01 11.13
C ILE A 292 5.13 7.97 10.53
N GLU A 293 4.75 7.45 9.40
CA GLU A 293 5.53 6.47 8.66
C GLU A 293 6.20 7.05 7.41
N VAL A 294 5.62 8.10 6.84
CA VAL A 294 6.03 8.69 5.56
C VAL A 294 6.51 10.13 5.75
N PHE A 295 7.58 10.53 5.06
CA PHE A 295 8.22 11.83 5.24
C PHE A 295 8.44 12.55 3.91
N PRO A 296 8.45 13.91 3.89
CA PRO A 296 8.73 14.68 2.67
C PRO A 296 10.12 14.40 2.09
N THR A 297 11.09 14.06 2.97
CA THR A 297 12.44 13.63 2.59
C THR A 297 12.74 12.30 3.25
N GLU A 298 13.05 11.30 2.44
CA GLU A 298 13.40 9.95 2.87
C GLU A 298 14.76 9.54 2.30
N PRO A 299 15.70 9.03 3.10
CA PRO A 299 15.62 8.81 4.56
C PRO A 299 15.42 10.09 5.35
N LEU A 300 14.73 10.00 6.53
CA LEU A 300 14.51 11.14 7.41
C LEU A 300 15.87 11.77 7.80
N PRO A 301 16.07 13.09 7.57
CA PRO A 301 17.31 13.77 7.93
C PRO A 301 17.63 13.70 9.42
N ALA A 302 18.94 13.63 9.76
CA ALA A 302 19.39 13.52 11.15
C ALA A 302 19.12 14.79 11.99
N ASP A 303 18.83 15.90 11.36
CA ASP A 303 18.43 17.17 11.97
C ASP A 303 16.92 17.45 11.90
N SER A 304 16.14 16.46 11.54
CA SER A 304 14.69 16.60 11.43
C SER A 304 14.05 17.03 12.76
N PRO A 305 13.16 18.05 12.76
CA PRO A 305 12.44 18.49 13.95
C PRO A 305 11.65 17.36 14.64
N PHE A 306 11.17 16.37 13.90
CA PHE A 306 10.46 15.23 14.49
C PHE A 306 11.27 14.46 15.52
N LEU A 307 12.60 14.44 15.41
CA LEU A 307 13.48 13.70 16.31
C LEU A 307 13.55 14.31 17.73
N THR A 308 13.03 15.51 17.90
CA THR A 308 13.02 16.24 19.19
C THR A 308 11.63 16.30 19.83
N LEU A 309 10.60 15.81 19.16
CA LEU A 309 9.23 15.79 19.69
C LEU A 309 9.03 14.59 20.62
N ASP A 310 8.35 14.82 21.74
CA ASP A 310 8.08 13.82 22.77
C ASP A 310 6.72 13.10 22.61
N ASN A 311 5.91 13.55 21.65
CA ASN A 311 4.56 13.08 21.37
C ASN A 311 4.39 12.54 19.93
N VAL A 312 5.46 11.95 19.37
CA VAL A 312 5.40 11.34 18.03
C VAL A 312 6.05 9.95 18.02
N THR A 313 5.43 9.01 17.35
CA THR A 313 6.01 7.71 16.98
C THR A 313 6.41 7.76 15.52
N LEU A 314 7.66 7.43 15.20
CA LEU A 314 8.22 7.45 13.84
C LEU A 314 8.58 6.04 13.39
N THR A 315 8.23 5.72 12.14
CA THR A 315 8.65 4.48 11.47
C THR A 315 9.26 4.81 10.10
N ASN A 316 9.90 3.86 9.46
CA ASN A 316 10.79 4.11 8.34
C ASN A 316 10.20 3.69 6.99
N HIS A 317 8.92 3.96 6.75
CA HIS A 317 8.16 3.71 5.52
C HIS A 317 8.24 2.24 5.07
N ARG A 318 7.87 1.33 5.98
CA ARG A 318 7.92 -0.12 5.76
C ARG A 318 6.64 -0.86 6.11
N GLY A 319 5.56 -0.15 6.35
CA GLY A 319 4.29 -0.74 6.74
C GLY A 319 3.71 -1.72 5.73
N GLY A 320 4.04 -1.55 4.45
CA GLY A 320 3.65 -2.47 3.39
C GLY A 320 4.64 -3.59 3.08
N ASP A 321 5.82 -3.60 3.73
CA ASP A 321 6.93 -4.51 3.38
C ASP A 321 6.89 -5.79 4.21
N THR A 322 6.08 -6.72 3.79
CA THR A 322 5.95 -8.06 4.41
C THR A 322 6.20 -9.15 3.38
N VAL A 323 6.53 -10.35 3.82
CA VAL A 323 6.69 -11.51 2.93
C VAL A 323 5.40 -11.77 2.16
N ASN A 324 4.25 -11.67 2.84
CA ASN A 324 2.94 -11.96 2.26
C ASN A 324 2.54 -11.01 1.14
N CYS A 325 2.93 -9.73 1.20
CA CYS A 325 2.59 -8.78 0.13
C CYS A 325 3.18 -9.19 -1.22
N TYR A 326 4.27 -9.95 -1.19
CA TYR A 326 4.91 -10.51 -2.39
C TYR A 326 4.44 -11.94 -2.68
N SER A 327 4.47 -12.85 -1.69
CA SER A 327 4.14 -14.27 -1.89
C SER A 327 2.72 -14.51 -2.37
N ASP A 328 1.76 -13.70 -1.90
CA ASP A 328 0.33 -13.90 -2.17
C ASP A 328 -0.13 -13.21 -3.47
N SER A 329 0.68 -12.28 -4.00
CA SER A 329 0.32 -11.48 -5.19
C SER A 329 0.14 -12.32 -6.47
N PRO A 330 1.00 -13.31 -6.78
CA PRO A 330 0.81 -14.19 -7.94
C PRO A 330 -0.49 -14.99 -7.89
N GLU A 331 -0.84 -15.53 -6.71
CA GLU A 331 -2.08 -16.28 -6.49
C GLU A 331 -3.31 -15.40 -6.71
N TYR A 332 -3.28 -14.19 -6.15
CA TYR A 332 -4.36 -13.22 -6.31
C TYR A 332 -4.62 -12.90 -7.78
N LEU A 333 -3.58 -12.61 -8.56
CA LEU A 333 -3.71 -12.28 -9.98
C LEU A 333 -4.17 -13.47 -10.82
N LEU A 334 -3.63 -14.68 -10.58
CA LEU A 334 -4.04 -15.88 -11.31
C LEU A 334 -5.48 -16.30 -10.97
N THR A 335 -5.90 -16.14 -9.71
CA THR A 335 -7.28 -16.39 -9.28
C THR A 335 -8.24 -15.41 -9.97
N ALA A 336 -7.89 -14.13 -10.00
CA ALA A 336 -8.69 -13.10 -10.67
C ALA A 336 -8.78 -13.34 -12.19
N LEU A 337 -7.66 -13.69 -12.83
CA LEU A 337 -7.65 -14.04 -14.26
C LEU A 337 -8.51 -15.26 -14.54
N ARG A 338 -8.43 -16.30 -13.69
CA ARG A 338 -9.25 -17.51 -13.83
C ARG A 338 -10.74 -17.17 -13.74
N ALA A 339 -11.15 -16.43 -12.72
CA ALA A 339 -12.54 -16.00 -12.55
C ALA A 339 -13.02 -15.17 -13.76
N MET A 340 -12.17 -14.29 -14.28
CA MET A 340 -12.51 -13.50 -15.47
C MET A 340 -12.71 -14.37 -16.72
N LEU A 341 -11.83 -15.35 -16.95
CA LEU A 341 -11.91 -16.23 -18.12
C LEU A 341 -13.06 -17.24 -18.04
N ASP A 342 -13.36 -17.75 -16.82
CA ASP A 342 -14.37 -18.77 -16.61
C ASP A 342 -15.78 -18.17 -16.40
N GLU A 343 -15.88 -16.96 -15.79
CA GLU A 343 -17.16 -16.33 -15.42
C GLU A 343 -17.47 -15.04 -16.22
N GLY A 344 -16.51 -14.52 -16.99
CA GLY A 344 -16.67 -13.28 -17.76
C GLY A 344 -16.66 -12.00 -16.92
N LYS A 345 -16.31 -12.06 -15.63
CA LYS A 345 -16.29 -10.91 -14.72
C LYS A 345 -14.93 -10.23 -14.71
N LYS A 346 -14.82 -9.07 -15.34
CA LYS A 346 -13.59 -8.26 -15.28
C LYS A 346 -13.38 -7.75 -13.83
N PRO A 347 -12.19 -7.95 -13.23
CA PRO A 347 -11.90 -7.39 -11.93
C PRO A 347 -11.73 -5.86 -12.01
N LYS A 348 -11.93 -5.14 -10.88
CA LYS A 348 -11.82 -3.67 -10.82
C LYS A 348 -10.43 -3.13 -11.22
N PHE A 349 -9.40 -3.96 -11.15
CA PHE A 349 -8.02 -3.66 -11.48
C PHE A 349 -7.59 -4.19 -12.87
N TYR A 350 -8.56 -4.37 -13.76
CA TYR A 350 -8.35 -4.70 -15.16
C TYR A 350 -8.23 -3.42 -16.00
N ILE A 351 -7.21 -3.36 -16.83
CA ILE A 351 -6.91 -2.22 -17.72
C ILE A 351 -6.88 -2.74 -19.15
N ASP A 352 -7.80 -2.18 -19.98
CA ASP A 352 -7.90 -2.48 -21.43
C ASP A 352 -6.85 -1.71 -22.23
#